data_b8b5f548efc484bc0d01a87a6f5affc2
#
_entry.id   b8b5f548efc484bc0d01a87a6f5affc2
#
_cell.length_a   1.000
_cell.length_b   1.000
_cell.length_c   1.000
_cell.angle_alpha   90.00
_cell.angle_beta   90.00
_cell.angle_gamma   90.00
#
_symmetry.space_group_name_H-M   'P 1'
#
loop_
_entity.id
_entity.type
_entity.pdbx_description
1 polymer ?
#
loop_
_entity_poly.entity_id
_entity_poly.type
_entity_poly.pdbx_seq_one_letter_code
_entity_poly.pdbx_strand_id
1 'polypeptide(L)'
;AGNDYIYVNTLLYNIEDPSEAARKWSAPHTGIGSDGLVLIGKPTDSAKADFSMRIFNADGSEAMMCGNASRCIGKYLYEKGITTSDTIRLETLSGIKILKLHLESQPDGNTTVKSVTVDMLEPRLQCSEQFDATIGDTVKAEFRTFKGTFVSMGNPHYVIFVDDVEHLDIVKYGSILEHHPAF
;
A
#
# COMPACT_ATOMS: atom_id res chain seq x y z
N ALA A 1 8.73 -7.39 2.03
CA ALA A 1 9.15 -6.25 1.26
C ALA A 1 9.72 -5.12 2.14
N GLY A 2 9.78 -5.29 3.47
CA GLY A 2 10.40 -4.34 4.39
C GLY A 2 9.44 -3.34 5.03
N ASN A 3 8.19 -3.24 4.57
CA ASN A 3 7.20 -2.43 5.27
C ASN A 3 6.79 -3.07 6.59
N ASP A 4 6.59 -2.20 7.56
CA ASP A 4 6.22 -2.54 8.93
C ASP A 4 4.97 -1.76 9.34
N TYR A 5 3.82 -2.44 9.48
CA TYR A 5 2.53 -1.80 9.77
C TYR A 5 1.87 -2.37 11.01
N ILE A 6 1.17 -1.50 11.74
CA ILE A 6 0.23 -1.89 12.79
C ILE A 6 -1.10 -2.24 12.14
N TYR A 7 -1.62 -3.44 12.37
CA TYR A 7 -2.91 -3.87 11.83
C TYR A 7 -3.98 -3.86 12.91
N VAL A 8 -5.12 -3.21 12.63
CA VAL A 8 -6.29 -3.19 13.52
C VAL A 8 -7.50 -3.76 12.78
N ASN A 9 -8.10 -4.76 13.38
CA ASN A 9 -9.37 -5.33 12.91
C ASN A 9 -10.54 -4.50 13.44
N THR A 10 -11.06 -3.61 12.61
CA THR A 10 -12.20 -2.74 12.96
C THR A 10 -13.56 -3.44 12.91
N LEU A 11 -13.59 -4.74 12.60
CA LEU A 11 -14.78 -5.57 12.85
C LEU A 11 -14.96 -5.82 14.37
N LEU A 12 -13.86 -5.70 15.14
CA LEU A 12 -13.83 -5.94 16.59
C LEU A 12 -13.55 -4.67 17.40
N TYR A 13 -12.77 -3.74 16.87
CA TYR A 13 -12.30 -2.56 17.59
C TYR A 13 -12.63 -1.28 16.83
N ASN A 14 -13.11 -0.28 17.53
CA ASN A 14 -13.35 1.05 16.95
C ASN A 14 -12.11 1.93 17.12
N ILE A 15 -11.73 2.65 16.06
CA ILE A 15 -10.71 3.70 16.08
C ILE A 15 -11.38 5.02 15.68
N GLU A 16 -11.53 5.93 16.63
CA GLU A 16 -12.23 7.19 16.41
C GLU A 16 -11.49 8.10 15.44
N ASP A 17 -10.17 8.27 15.65
CA ASP A 17 -9.30 9.05 14.77
C ASP A 17 -8.10 8.21 14.29
N PRO A 18 -8.24 7.55 13.12
CA PRO A 18 -7.18 6.73 12.57
C PRO A 18 -5.90 7.51 12.22
N SER A 19 -6.04 8.76 11.78
CA SER A 19 -4.92 9.63 11.44
C SER A 19 -4.07 9.95 12.67
N GLU A 20 -4.70 10.34 13.78
CA GLU A 20 -4.00 10.60 15.03
C GLU A 20 -3.44 9.32 15.67
N ALA A 21 -4.20 8.20 15.58
CA ALA A 21 -3.71 6.91 16.03
C ALA A 21 -2.45 6.47 15.25
N ALA A 22 -2.43 6.67 13.93
CA ALA A 22 -1.28 6.37 13.10
C ALA A 22 -0.05 7.20 13.55
N ARG A 23 -0.20 8.52 13.72
CA ARG A 23 0.89 9.37 14.22
C ARG A 23 1.46 8.92 15.56
N LYS A 24 0.57 8.65 16.53
CA LYS A 24 0.98 8.26 17.88
C LYS A 24 1.60 6.88 17.94
N TRP A 25 0.96 5.90 17.30
CA TRP A 25 1.40 4.51 17.42
C TRP A 25 2.62 4.21 16.56
N SER A 26 2.75 4.88 15.40
CA SER A 26 3.91 4.69 14.54
C SER A 26 5.17 5.43 15.02
N ALA A 27 5.04 6.34 16.00
CA ALA A 27 6.16 7.10 16.50
C ALA A 27 7.27 6.19 17.06
N PRO A 28 8.54 6.32 16.60
CA PRO A 28 9.67 5.57 17.15
C PRO A 28 9.86 5.92 18.64
N HIS A 29 10.23 4.95 19.45
CA HIS A 29 10.56 5.06 20.87
C HIS A 29 9.42 5.47 21.82
N THR A 30 8.40 6.17 21.36
CA THR A 30 7.26 6.64 22.18
C THR A 30 5.95 5.93 21.85
N GLY A 31 5.83 5.36 20.65
CA GLY A 31 4.76 4.49 20.23
C GLY A 31 5.23 3.05 20.07
N ILE A 32 4.51 2.28 19.27
CA ILE A 32 4.90 0.92 18.87
C ILE A 32 6.06 0.98 17.88
N GLY A 33 6.08 2.00 17.01
CA GLY A 33 7.01 2.16 15.90
C GLY A 33 6.58 1.35 14.68
N SER A 34 6.34 2.02 13.55
CA SER A 34 5.96 1.37 12.28
C SER A 34 5.95 2.40 11.14
N ASP A 35 5.81 1.91 9.90
CA ASP A 35 5.58 2.76 8.72
C ASP A 35 4.16 3.37 8.71
N GLY A 36 3.24 2.81 9.50
CA GLY A 36 1.87 3.30 9.56
C GLY A 36 0.87 2.31 10.15
N LEU A 37 -0.41 2.65 10.00
CA LEU A 37 -1.57 1.94 10.51
C LEU A 37 -2.45 1.42 9.37
N VAL A 38 -2.81 0.14 9.44
CA VAL A 38 -3.73 -0.51 8.50
C VAL A 38 -5.00 -0.93 9.24
N LEU A 39 -6.15 -0.47 8.77
CA LEU A 39 -7.45 -0.86 9.27
C LEU A 39 -8.08 -1.91 8.36
N ILE A 40 -8.57 -3.00 8.95
CA ILE A 40 -9.30 -4.06 8.26
C ILE A 40 -10.75 -3.97 8.70
N GLY A 41 -11.67 -3.70 7.78
CA GLY A 41 -13.06 -3.42 8.14
C GLY A 41 -14.10 -4.01 7.19
N LYS A 42 -15.35 -3.60 7.42
CA LYS A 42 -16.46 -3.89 6.49
C LYS A 42 -16.33 -3.01 5.25
N PRO A 43 -16.67 -3.54 4.07
CA PRO A 43 -16.75 -2.72 2.85
C PRO A 43 -17.95 -1.76 2.94
N THR A 44 -17.91 -0.70 2.13
CA THR A 44 -19.05 0.23 1.98
C THR A 44 -20.22 -0.43 1.27
N ASP A 45 -19.97 -1.37 0.37
CA ASP A 45 -20.96 -2.16 -0.36
C ASP A 45 -20.56 -3.64 -0.34
N SER A 46 -21.26 -4.42 0.49
CA SER A 46 -21.02 -5.85 0.64
C SER A 46 -21.38 -6.70 -0.60
N ALA A 47 -22.14 -6.15 -1.55
CA ALA A 47 -22.38 -6.82 -2.83
C ALA A 47 -21.12 -6.77 -3.73
N LYS A 48 -20.29 -5.74 -3.57
CA LYS A 48 -19.09 -5.53 -4.40
C LYS A 48 -17.79 -6.06 -3.77
N ALA A 49 -17.68 -5.97 -2.44
CA ALA A 49 -16.47 -6.37 -1.72
C ALA A 49 -16.79 -7.16 -0.45
N ASP A 50 -15.84 -7.94 0.01
CA ASP A 50 -15.99 -8.78 1.20
C ASP A 50 -15.45 -8.08 2.45
N PHE A 51 -14.33 -7.34 2.28
CA PHE A 51 -13.68 -6.56 3.32
C PHE A 51 -13.17 -5.24 2.75
N SER A 52 -12.79 -4.33 3.65
CA SER A 52 -12.14 -3.07 3.30
C SER A 52 -10.78 -2.92 3.95
N MET A 53 -9.91 -2.15 3.29
CA MET A 53 -8.64 -1.68 3.82
C MET A 53 -8.60 -0.16 3.78
N ARG A 54 -8.24 0.45 4.92
CA ARG A 54 -7.74 1.82 4.99
C ARG A 54 -6.33 1.79 5.51
N ILE A 55 -5.48 2.65 5.00
CA ILE A 55 -4.07 2.71 5.40
C ILE A 55 -3.65 4.14 5.65
N PHE A 56 -2.99 4.37 6.77
CA PHE A 56 -2.48 5.66 7.21
C PHE A 56 -0.98 5.57 7.41
N ASN A 57 -0.24 6.47 6.80
CA ASN A 57 1.20 6.60 6.99
C ASN A 57 1.53 7.06 8.42
N ALA A 58 2.80 6.96 8.80
CA ALA A 58 3.25 7.41 10.14
C ALA A 58 3.03 8.91 10.40
N ASP A 59 2.90 9.73 9.36
CA ASP A 59 2.54 11.15 9.45
C ASP A 59 1.03 11.40 9.59
N GLY A 60 0.21 10.33 9.54
CA GLY A 60 -1.25 10.36 9.62
C GLY A 60 -1.95 10.61 8.29
N SER A 61 -1.25 10.79 7.19
CA SER A 61 -1.85 10.89 5.86
C SER A 61 -2.46 9.55 5.43
N GLU A 62 -3.62 9.56 4.78
CA GLU A 62 -4.25 8.35 4.27
C GLU A 62 -3.73 8.03 2.87
N ALA A 63 -3.22 6.81 2.66
CA ALA A 63 -2.73 6.34 1.38
C ALA A 63 -3.81 5.57 0.61
N MET A 64 -3.72 5.59 -0.73
CA MET A 64 -4.71 4.99 -1.62
C MET A 64 -4.81 3.48 -1.49
N MET A 65 -3.68 2.79 -1.35
CA MET A 65 -3.59 1.34 -1.15
C MET A 65 -2.14 0.91 -0.90
N CYS A 66 -1.97 -0.33 -0.41
CA CYS A 66 -0.66 -0.97 -0.29
C CYS A 66 -0.76 -2.46 -0.61
N GLY A 67 -0.09 -2.89 -1.69
CA GLY A 67 -0.08 -4.30 -2.11
C GLY A 67 0.55 -5.23 -1.06
N ASN A 68 1.54 -4.76 -0.29
CA ASN A 68 2.15 -5.52 0.80
C ASN A 68 1.15 -5.75 1.93
N ALA A 69 0.46 -4.70 2.36
CA ALA A 69 -0.57 -4.78 3.40
C ALA A 69 -1.74 -5.68 2.96
N SER A 70 -2.16 -5.61 1.69
CA SER A 70 -3.23 -6.46 1.16
C SER A 70 -2.92 -7.95 1.30
N ARG A 71 -1.65 -8.37 1.07
CA ARG A 71 -1.25 -9.77 1.28
C ARG A 71 -1.34 -10.20 2.74
N CYS A 72 -0.91 -9.34 3.65
CA CYS A 72 -1.01 -9.59 5.10
C CYS A 72 -2.48 -9.70 5.54
N ILE A 73 -3.36 -8.83 5.00
CA ILE A 73 -4.80 -8.88 5.27
C ILE A 73 -5.39 -10.21 4.83
N GLY A 74 -5.11 -10.65 3.59
CA GLY A 74 -5.61 -11.93 3.08
C GLY A 74 -5.21 -13.10 3.97
N LYS A 75 -3.94 -13.17 4.36
CA LYS A 75 -3.44 -14.19 5.30
C LYS A 75 -4.12 -14.11 6.66
N TYR A 76 -4.22 -12.91 7.23
CA TYR A 76 -4.84 -12.68 8.53
C TYR A 76 -6.31 -13.12 8.55
N LEU A 77 -7.10 -12.71 7.56
CA LEU A 77 -8.52 -13.02 7.49
C LEU A 77 -8.78 -14.53 7.42
N TYR A 78 -7.99 -15.26 6.64
CA TYR A 78 -8.12 -16.71 6.50
C TYR A 78 -7.65 -17.44 7.76
N GLU A 79 -6.43 -17.18 8.23
CA GLU A 79 -5.82 -17.90 9.35
C GLU A 79 -6.48 -17.61 10.71
N LYS A 80 -7.20 -16.49 10.82
CA LYS A 80 -8.05 -16.17 11.98
C LYS A 80 -9.48 -16.70 11.86
N GLY A 81 -9.80 -17.42 10.79
CA GLY A 81 -11.13 -18.00 10.58
C GLY A 81 -12.23 -16.96 10.34
N ILE A 82 -11.87 -15.73 9.95
CA ILE A 82 -12.82 -14.66 9.64
C ILE A 82 -13.49 -14.94 8.27
N THR A 83 -12.74 -15.57 7.37
CA THR A 83 -13.24 -16.10 6.10
C THR A 83 -12.68 -17.49 5.83
N THR A 84 -13.44 -18.29 5.07
CA THR A 84 -12.99 -19.60 4.54
C THR A 84 -12.71 -19.53 3.04
N SER A 85 -12.96 -18.37 2.40
CA SER A 85 -12.73 -18.18 0.97
C SER A 85 -11.24 -18.04 0.66
N ASP A 86 -10.80 -18.69 -0.39
CA ASP A 86 -9.45 -18.53 -0.95
C ASP A 86 -9.35 -17.30 -1.89
N THR A 87 -10.45 -16.63 -2.13
CA THR A 87 -10.54 -15.45 -2.97
C THR A 87 -11.31 -14.36 -2.23
N ILE A 88 -10.71 -13.17 -2.08
CA ILE A 88 -11.24 -12.06 -1.28
C ILE A 88 -11.28 -10.81 -2.17
N ARG A 89 -12.44 -10.16 -2.21
CA ARG A 89 -12.61 -8.84 -2.81
C ARG A 89 -12.35 -7.79 -1.73
N LEU A 90 -11.22 -7.10 -1.83
CA LEU A 90 -10.79 -6.09 -0.86
C LEU A 90 -11.04 -4.68 -1.41
N GLU A 91 -11.93 -3.93 -0.76
CA GLU A 91 -12.17 -2.53 -1.06
C GLU A 91 -11.01 -1.67 -0.56
N THR A 92 -10.50 -0.79 -1.42
CA THR A 92 -9.45 0.20 -1.12
C THR A 92 -9.82 1.55 -1.74
N LEU A 93 -9.15 2.63 -1.38
CA LEU A 93 -9.36 3.94 -2.03
C LEU A 93 -8.99 3.93 -3.52
N SER A 94 -8.13 2.99 -3.97
CA SER A 94 -7.79 2.81 -5.39
C SER A 94 -8.66 1.75 -6.08
N GLY A 95 -9.84 1.46 -5.55
CA GLY A 95 -10.79 0.48 -6.08
C GLY A 95 -10.66 -0.90 -5.44
N ILE A 96 -11.46 -1.84 -5.93
CA ILE A 96 -11.52 -3.20 -5.40
C ILE A 96 -10.34 -4.01 -5.94
N LYS A 97 -9.60 -4.66 -5.04
CA LYS A 97 -8.51 -5.58 -5.37
C LYS A 97 -8.94 -7.02 -5.11
N ILE A 98 -8.58 -7.92 -6.01
CA ILE A 98 -8.84 -9.34 -5.82
C ILE A 98 -7.60 -9.99 -5.21
N LEU A 99 -7.78 -10.59 -4.06
CA LEU A 99 -6.74 -11.38 -3.38
C LEU A 99 -7.01 -12.85 -3.64
N LYS A 100 -6.04 -13.56 -4.22
CA LYS A 100 -6.07 -15.02 -4.37
C LYS A 100 -5.10 -15.62 -3.36
N LEU A 101 -5.62 -16.38 -2.40
CA LEU A 101 -4.85 -17.05 -1.36
C LEU A 101 -4.37 -18.42 -1.89
N HIS A 102 -3.07 -18.65 -1.77
CA HIS A 102 -2.47 -19.95 -2.07
C HIS A 102 -2.31 -20.73 -0.77
N LEU A 103 -3.16 -21.72 -0.60
CA LEU A 103 -3.27 -22.50 0.62
C LEU A 103 -2.31 -23.69 0.60
N GLU A 104 -1.80 -24.06 1.77
CA GLU A 104 -0.92 -25.20 1.98
C GLU A 104 -1.37 -25.98 3.21
N SER A 105 -1.57 -27.31 3.03
CA SER A 105 -1.89 -28.20 4.16
C SER A 105 -0.64 -28.48 4.97
N GLN A 106 -0.76 -28.36 6.27
CA GLN A 106 0.31 -28.63 7.22
C GLN A 106 0.24 -30.07 7.72
N PRO A 107 1.35 -30.67 8.21
CA PRO A 107 1.36 -32.04 8.74
C PRO A 107 0.41 -32.28 9.92
N ASP A 108 0.05 -31.23 10.66
CA ASP A 108 -0.90 -31.25 11.78
C ASP A 108 -2.37 -31.22 11.37
N GLY A 109 -2.65 -31.23 10.04
CA GLY A 109 -3.99 -31.16 9.46
C GLY A 109 -4.54 -29.74 9.31
N ASN A 110 -3.83 -28.72 9.76
CA ASN A 110 -4.22 -27.35 9.58
C ASN A 110 -3.92 -26.86 8.14
N THR A 111 -4.66 -25.87 7.69
CA THR A 111 -4.40 -25.20 6.42
C THR A 111 -3.90 -23.78 6.70
N THR A 112 -2.79 -23.42 6.09
CA THR A 112 -2.20 -22.06 6.22
C THR A 112 -2.12 -21.38 4.85
N VAL A 113 -1.98 -20.06 4.86
CA VAL A 113 -1.77 -19.27 3.63
C VAL A 113 -0.26 -19.20 3.37
N LYS A 114 0.19 -19.88 2.31
CA LYS A 114 1.59 -19.88 1.87
C LYS A 114 1.98 -18.56 1.23
N SER A 115 1.11 -18.05 0.35
CA SER A 115 1.30 -16.78 -0.35
C SER A 115 -0.03 -16.19 -0.80
N VAL A 116 -0.01 -14.92 -1.18
CA VAL A 116 -1.20 -14.20 -1.69
C VAL A 116 -0.83 -13.48 -2.97
N THR A 117 -1.59 -13.75 -4.03
CA THR A 117 -1.57 -12.95 -5.25
C THR A 117 -2.56 -11.81 -5.12
N VAL A 118 -2.14 -10.59 -5.44
CA VAL A 118 -3.00 -9.40 -5.47
C VAL A 118 -3.14 -8.95 -6.91
N ASP A 119 -4.37 -8.87 -7.41
CA ASP A 119 -4.63 -8.23 -8.69
C ASP A 119 -4.57 -6.71 -8.50
N MET A 120 -3.50 -6.11 -8.99
CA MET A 120 -3.25 -4.67 -8.90
C MET A 120 -3.98 -3.86 -9.97
N LEU A 121 -4.70 -4.54 -10.87
CA LEU A 121 -5.28 -4.00 -12.10
C LEU A 121 -4.23 -3.55 -13.11
N GLU A 122 -4.68 -2.95 -14.22
CA GLU A 122 -3.77 -2.49 -15.27
C GLU A 122 -3.04 -1.20 -14.87
N PRO A 123 -1.71 -1.12 -15.11
CA PRO A 123 -0.97 0.10 -14.90
C PRO A 123 -1.41 1.18 -15.91
N ARG A 124 -1.59 2.41 -15.45
CA ARG A 124 -1.93 3.55 -16.30
C ARG A 124 -0.69 4.41 -16.52
N LEU A 125 -0.28 4.54 -17.77
CA LEU A 125 0.86 5.38 -18.17
C LEU A 125 0.47 6.86 -18.37
N GLN A 126 -0.83 7.16 -18.32
CA GLN A 126 -1.37 8.50 -18.41
C GLN A 126 -2.41 8.71 -17.30
N CYS A 127 -2.23 9.73 -16.51
CA CYS A 127 -3.15 10.14 -15.45
C CYS A 127 -2.90 11.60 -15.12
N SER A 128 -3.66 12.50 -15.76
CA SER A 128 -3.50 13.95 -15.63
C SER A 128 -3.80 14.49 -14.22
N GLU A 129 -4.48 13.70 -13.40
CA GLU A 129 -4.75 14.02 -12.00
C GLU A 129 -3.55 13.79 -11.09
N GLN A 130 -2.57 13.02 -11.55
CA GLN A 130 -1.42 12.57 -10.77
C GLN A 130 -0.08 12.95 -11.39
N PHE A 131 -0.05 13.37 -12.66
CA PHE A 131 1.18 13.72 -13.37
C PHE A 131 0.93 14.73 -14.48
N ASP A 132 1.68 15.83 -14.47
CA ASP A 132 1.68 16.80 -15.55
C ASP A 132 2.56 16.31 -16.72
N ALA A 133 1.93 15.67 -17.69
CA ALA A 133 2.62 15.14 -18.88
C ALA A 133 3.25 16.24 -19.77
N THR A 134 2.95 17.52 -19.57
CA THR A 134 3.59 18.62 -20.33
C THR A 134 5.06 18.79 -19.96
N ILE A 135 5.48 18.30 -18.80
CA ILE A 135 6.88 18.28 -18.33
C ILE A 135 7.72 17.26 -19.13
N GLY A 136 7.06 16.30 -19.77
CA GLY A 136 7.72 15.23 -20.53
C GLY A 136 8.26 14.10 -19.65
N ASP A 137 9.26 13.41 -20.18
CA ASP A 137 9.88 12.22 -19.53
C ASP A 137 11.10 12.58 -18.68
N THR A 138 11.37 13.87 -18.45
CA THR A 138 12.53 14.34 -17.70
C THR A 138 12.13 15.32 -16.61
N VAL A 139 12.63 15.08 -15.41
CA VAL A 139 12.42 15.92 -14.23
C VAL A 139 13.75 16.39 -13.68
N LYS A 140 13.85 17.67 -13.29
CA LYS A 140 15.06 18.23 -12.71
C LYS A 140 15.03 18.23 -11.20
N ALA A 141 16.11 17.71 -10.59
CA ALA A 141 16.36 17.86 -9.17
C ALA A 141 17.73 18.55 -9.00
N GLU A 142 17.71 19.80 -8.58
CA GLU A 142 18.87 20.70 -8.56
C GLU A 142 19.59 20.78 -9.94
N PHE A 143 20.84 20.33 -9.98
CA PHE A 143 21.68 20.33 -11.19
C PHE A 143 21.57 19.03 -12.00
N ARG A 144 20.81 18.03 -11.52
CA ARG A 144 20.68 16.74 -12.18
C ARG A 144 19.32 16.60 -12.84
N THR A 145 19.32 16.08 -14.07
CA THR A 145 18.10 15.72 -14.80
C THR A 145 17.92 14.20 -14.73
N PHE A 146 16.71 13.79 -14.38
CA PHE A 146 16.32 12.40 -14.31
C PHE A 146 15.32 12.10 -15.44
N LYS A 147 15.61 11.06 -16.19
CA LYS A 147 14.66 10.52 -17.17
C LYS A 147 13.91 9.37 -16.54
N GLY A 148 12.59 9.44 -16.55
CA GLY A 148 11.75 8.42 -15.96
C GLY A 148 10.46 8.19 -16.74
N THR A 149 9.68 7.25 -16.24
CA THR A 149 8.36 6.91 -16.78
C THR A 149 7.34 7.02 -15.66
N PHE A 150 6.30 7.80 -15.88
CA PHE A 150 5.16 7.83 -14.97
C PHE A 150 4.33 6.56 -15.11
N VAL A 151 3.93 5.99 -13.97
CA VAL A 151 3.03 4.81 -13.90
C VAL A 151 2.10 4.97 -12.70
N SER A 152 0.80 4.95 -12.93
CA SER A 152 -0.18 4.87 -11.85
C SER A 152 -0.65 3.43 -11.67
N MET A 153 -0.52 2.93 -10.43
CA MET A 153 -1.12 1.68 -9.96
C MET A 153 -2.32 1.94 -9.03
N GLY A 154 -2.95 3.14 -9.17
CA GLY A 154 -3.90 3.73 -8.25
C GLY A 154 -3.23 4.83 -7.42
N ASN A 155 -2.00 4.61 -7.00
CA ASN A 155 -1.07 5.63 -6.50
C ASN A 155 -0.03 5.98 -7.58
N PRO A 156 0.52 7.22 -7.59
CA PRO A 156 1.50 7.64 -8.57
C PRO A 156 2.88 7.03 -8.32
N HIS A 157 3.57 6.70 -9.39
CA HIS A 157 4.98 6.31 -9.39
C HIS A 157 5.68 7.01 -10.54
N TYR A 158 6.91 7.45 -10.32
CA TYR A 158 7.80 7.91 -11.37
C TYR A 158 9.07 7.04 -11.33
N VAL A 159 9.17 6.12 -12.28
CA VAL A 159 10.20 5.08 -12.31
C VAL A 159 11.40 5.57 -13.10
N ILE A 160 12.55 5.64 -12.45
CA ILE A 160 13.82 6.09 -13.01
C ILE A 160 14.79 4.91 -12.99
N PHE A 161 15.30 4.51 -14.14
CA PHE A 161 16.38 3.53 -14.21
C PHE A 161 17.73 4.23 -14.16
N VAL A 162 18.62 3.76 -13.31
CA VAL A 162 19.98 4.28 -13.11
C VAL A 162 20.99 3.13 -13.17
N ASP A 163 22.21 3.41 -13.59
CA ASP A 163 23.26 2.40 -13.69
C ASP A 163 23.75 1.95 -12.31
N ASP A 164 23.72 2.85 -11.34
CA ASP A 164 24.18 2.60 -9.98
C ASP A 164 23.26 3.30 -8.96
N VAL A 165 22.43 2.49 -8.31
CA VAL A 165 21.51 2.98 -7.28
C VAL A 165 22.16 3.10 -5.91
N GLU A 166 23.23 2.34 -5.65
CA GLU A 166 23.89 2.32 -4.33
C GLU A 166 24.69 3.62 -4.07
N HIS A 167 25.24 4.23 -5.12
CA HIS A 167 25.98 5.49 -5.03
C HIS A 167 25.11 6.72 -5.38
N LEU A 168 23.82 6.53 -5.63
CA LEU A 168 22.90 7.65 -5.80
C LEU A 168 22.45 8.19 -4.44
N ASP A 169 22.59 9.49 -4.21
CA ASP A 169 22.04 10.13 -3.01
C ASP A 169 20.49 10.19 -3.10
N ILE A 170 19.86 9.06 -2.74
CA ILE A 170 18.41 8.88 -2.80
C ILE A 170 17.71 9.83 -1.83
N VAL A 171 18.29 10.08 -0.66
CA VAL A 171 17.70 10.98 0.34
C VAL A 171 17.56 12.38 -0.23
N LYS A 172 18.63 12.89 -0.85
CA LYS A 172 18.66 14.22 -1.44
C LYS A 172 17.74 14.33 -2.66
N TYR A 173 17.98 13.51 -3.68
CA TYR A 173 17.23 13.60 -4.94
C TYR A 173 15.81 13.09 -4.82
N GLY A 174 15.57 12.05 -4.03
CA GLY A 174 14.24 11.49 -3.80
C GLY A 174 13.30 12.51 -3.16
N SER A 175 13.75 13.19 -2.12
CA SER A 175 12.96 14.24 -1.45
C SER A 175 12.58 15.38 -2.40
N ILE A 176 13.50 15.80 -3.28
CA ILE A 176 13.22 16.87 -4.27
C ILE A 176 12.22 16.38 -5.33
N LEU A 177 12.39 15.14 -5.80
CA LEU A 177 11.52 14.57 -6.83
C LEU A 177 10.12 14.31 -6.31
N GLU A 178 9.99 13.81 -5.06
CA GLU A 178 8.69 13.55 -4.42
C GLU A 178 7.82 14.82 -4.31
N HIS A 179 8.44 15.98 -4.09
CA HIS A 179 7.74 17.26 -3.99
C HIS A 179 7.78 18.09 -5.30
N HIS A 180 8.16 17.47 -6.41
CA HIS A 180 8.27 18.18 -7.67
C HIS A 180 6.88 18.53 -8.22
N PRO A 181 6.68 19.75 -8.78
CA PRO A 181 5.38 20.21 -9.29
C PRO A 181 4.76 19.37 -10.42
N ALA A 182 5.50 18.39 -10.95
CA ALA A 182 4.98 17.42 -11.93
C ALA A 182 4.02 16.39 -11.32
N PHE A 183 4.03 16.22 -9.98
CA PHE A 183 3.31 15.17 -9.25
C PHE A 183 2.30 15.73 -8.27
#